data_f8cc6bdb77c061d55b8a32d07337cb50
#
_entry.id   f8cc6bdb77c061d55b8a32d07337cb50
#
_cell.length_a   1.000
_cell.length_b   1.000
_cell.length_c   1.000
_cell.angle_alpha   90.00
_cell.angle_beta   90.00
_cell.angle_gamma   90.00
#
_symmetry.space_group_name_H-M   'P 1'
#
loop_
_entity.id
_entity.type
_entity.pdbx_description
1 polymer ?
#
loop_
_entity_poly.entity_id
_entity_poly.type
_entity_poly.pdbx_seq_one_letter_code
_entity_poly.pdbx_strand_id
1 'polypeptide(L)'
;MYHLCTTAAFQTIYQKRKILDIQLNIKDFPSVGVTRFELATTRPPDAYSNRAELHPVAFRSANIVYFSQIVTFLQDFFLILSSMKRFALLIAVLTGLLASGCGGSATRSAADFTVEIYTPEYASGFDIRGRDKDAATLVTVRNPWQGAGNVEQHLLILREGAKAPAGLDAQVVKAPVRHVVCMSSSHVAMFDALGEVRRISGVSGIDYISNTYVNEHRYCGEVRDVGYDTNLNFELLASMRPDLVLLYGVTGENTVVTGKLRELGIPYIYIGDYMEESPLGKAEWLMVAAELCNVRDKGAETFRGIAARYNALKARIAGAAGGSRPKVMLNTPYRDTWFMPSSRSFMVRLIEDAGGEYVYTKNASDTSVAVDLEEAYLLASSADTWINVGPCNTLAELTAQNPKFADVPAVSNRQVFNNNRRQTPAGGSDFWESGVIRPDLVLRDLCTVFNPQAADTAELYYYKRLE
;
A
#
# COMPACT_ATOMS: atom_id res chain seq x y z
N MET A 1 -7.08 -8.26 -7.69
CA MET A 1 -7.14 -7.41 -6.49
C MET A 1 -6.38 -6.09 -6.67
N TYR A 2 -5.15 -6.10 -7.16
CA TYR A 2 -4.38 -4.87 -7.45
C TYR A 2 -5.09 -3.89 -8.39
N HIS A 3 -5.73 -4.36 -9.43
CA HIS A 3 -6.50 -3.50 -10.36
C HIS A 3 -7.81 -2.98 -9.76
N LEU A 4 -8.47 -3.73 -8.88
CA LEU A 4 -9.68 -3.27 -8.20
C LEU A 4 -9.35 -2.34 -7.03
N CYS A 5 -8.29 -2.60 -6.27
CA CYS A 5 -7.87 -1.71 -5.17
C CYS A 5 -7.34 -0.36 -5.66
N THR A 6 -6.52 -0.33 -6.72
CA THR A 6 -6.06 0.94 -7.30
C THR A 6 -7.23 1.74 -7.89
N THR A 7 -8.18 1.06 -8.53
CA THR A 7 -9.35 1.72 -9.16
C THR A 7 -10.33 2.27 -8.12
N ALA A 8 -10.66 1.50 -7.08
CA ALA A 8 -11.58 1.93 -6.02
C ALA A 8 -10.94 3.00 -5.12
N ALA A 9 -9.66 2.88 -4.78
CA ALA A 9 -8.95 3.87 -3.99
C ALA A 9 -8.81 5.21 -4.74
N PHE A 10 -8.50 5.20 -6.03
CA PHE A 10 -8.45 6.42 -6.85
C PHE A 10 -9.82 7.08 -7.01
N GLN A 11 -10.89 6.31 -7.19
CA GLN A 11 -12.24 6.89 -7.22
C GLN A 11 -12.62 7.53 -5.88
N THR A 12 -12.26 6.91 -4.77
CA THR A 12 -12.56 7.43 -3.43
C THR A 12 -11.73 8.68 -3.12
N ILE A 13 -10.46 8.74 -3.53
CA ILE A 13 -9.59 9.91 -3.34
C ILE A 13 -10.07 11.08 -4.21
N TYR A 14 -10.43 10.83 -5.46
CA TYR A 14 -10.94 11.88 -6.36
C TYR A 14 -12.29 12.43 -5.91
N GLN A 15 -13.19 11.58 -5.45
CA GLN A 15 -14.48 12.01 -4.87
C GLN A 15 -14.30 12.74 -3.55
N LYS A 16 -13.40 12.28 -2.65
CA LYS A 16 -13.10 12.97 -1.39
C LYS A 16 -12.42 14.32 -1.62
N ARG A 17 -11.51 14.45 -2.58
CA ARG A 17 -10.89 15.74 -2.90
C ARG A 17 -11.91 16.73 -3.46
N LYS A 18 -12.82 16.28 -4.32
CA LYS A 18 -13.91 17.13 -4.85
C LYS A 18 -14.92 17.54 -3.76
N ILE A 19 -15.19 16.67 -2.79
CA ILE A 19 -16.05 16.97 -1.63
C ILE A 19 -15.33 17.89 -0.64
N LEU A 20 -14.01 17.74 -0.45
CA LEU A 20 -13.21 18.61 0.41
C LEU A 20 -13.10 20.03 -0.18
N ASP A 21 -12.88 20.15 -1.48
CA ASP A 21 -12.85 21.45 -2.19
C ASP A 21 -14.22 22.15 -2.14
N ILE A 22 -15.32 21.39 -2.12
CA ILE A 22 -16.68 21.93 -1.96
C ILE A 22 -16.97 22.30 -0.49
N GLN A 23 -16.45 21.54 0.49
CA GLN A 23 -16.65 21.83 1.91
C GLN A 23 -15.78 22.98 2.43
N LEU A 24 -14.58 23.21 1.89
CA LEU A 24 -13.74 24.35 2.23
C LEU A 24 -14.31 25.69 1.73
N ASN A 25 -15.08 25.68 0.64
CA ASN A 25 -15.74 26.89 0.11
C ASN A 25 -17.03 27.29 0.85
N ILE A 26 -17.52 26.50 1.79
CA ILE A 26 -18.80 26.78 2.48
C ILE A 26 -18.61 27.25 3.93
N LYS A 27 -17.42 27.13 4.52
CA LYS A 27 -17.24 27.39 5.96
C LYS A 27 -16.73 28.78 6.37
N ASP A 28 -16.31 29.64 5.45
CA ASP A 28 -15.65 30.89 5.79
C ASP A 28 -16.41 32.17 5.41
N PHE A 29 -17.74 32.13 5.30
CA PHE A 29 -18.51 33.37 5.18
C PHE A 29 -19.52 33.53 6.34
N PRO A 30 -19.38 34.53 7.18
CA PRO A 30 -20.44 34.92 8.12
C PRO A 30 -21.63 35.50 7.35
N SER A 31 -22.81 35.04 7.72
CA SER A 31 -24.09 35.43 7.14
C SER A 31 -24.29 36.95 7.11
N VAL A 32 -24.20 37.53 5.91
CA VAL A 32 -24.76 38.84 5.58
C VAL A 32 -25.88 38.59 4.60
N GLY A 33 -27.04 39.21 4.90
CA GLY A 33 -28.33 38.94 4.30
C GLY A 33 -28.34 38.93 2.75
N VAL A 34 -28.96 37.90 2.25
CA VAL A 34 -29.15 37.64 0.83
C VAL A 34 -30.24 38.57 0.30
N THR A 35 -29.87 39.52 -0.53
CA THR A 35 -30.78 40.10 -1.52
C THR A 35 -30.69 39.31 -2.79
N ARG A 36 -31.84 38.78 -3.20
CA ARG A 36 -32.07 38.00 -4.41
C ARG A 36 -31.51 38.71 -5.66
N PHE A 37 -30.64 38.03 -6.42
CA PHE A 37 -30.38 38.36 -7.82
C PHE A 37 -31.14 37.39 -8.71
N GLU A 38 -32.09 37.91 -9.43
CA GLU A 38 -32.76 37.20 -10.53
C GLU A 38 -31.84 37.13 -11.74
N LEU A 39 -31.71 35.94 -12.31
CA LEU A 39 -31.10 35.75 -13.64
C LEU A 39 -32.00 36.35 -14.71
N ALA A 40 -31.56 37.44 -15.34
CA ALA A 40 -32.11 37.89 -16.61
C ALA A 40 -31.26 37.36 -17.76
N THR A 41 -31.91 36.59 -18.62
CA THR A 41 -31.38 36.08 -19.90
C THR A 41 -31.37 37.13 -20.97
N THR A 42 -30.27 37.19 -21.73
CA THR A 42 -30.13 37.59 -23.13
C THR A 42 -30.66 38.95 -23.60
N ARG A 43 -29.74 39.91 -23.86
CA ARG A 43 -29.65 40.76 -25.04
C ARG A 43 -28.32 41.52 -25.14
N PRO A 44 -27.83 41.87 -26.33
CA PRO A 44 -26.46 42.36 -26.54
C PRO A 44 -26.31 43.87 -26.24
N PRO A 45 -25.06 44.41 -26.23
CA PRO A 45 -24.72 45.62 -25.52
C PRO A 45 -24.92 46.87 -26.35
N ASP A 46 -25.58 47.87 -25.75
CA ASP A 46 -25.38 49.26 -26.14
C ASP A 46 -25.56 50.18 -24.93
N ALA A 47 -24.47 50.90 -24.70
CA ALA A 47 -24.33 52.16 -24.01
C ALA A 47 -25.21 52.47 -22.76
N TYR A 48 -24.57 52.66 -21.61
CA TYR A 48 -24.52 53.96 -20.88
C TYR A 48 -23.75 53.77 -19.59
N SER A 49 -22.76 54.66 -19.40
CA SER A 49 -22.03 54.90 -18.18
C SER A 49 -22.96 55.42 -17.07
N ASN A 50 -22.97 54.77 -15.89
CA ASN A 50 -23.38 55.43 -14.68
C ASN A 50 -22.31 55.27 -13.59
N ARG A 51 -21.57 56.36 -13.36
CA ARG A 51 -20.77 56.58 -12.17
C ARG A 51 -21.70 56.62 -10.99
N ALA A 52 -21.58 55.67 -10.05
CA ALA A 52 -22.13 55.78 -8.72
C ALA A 52 -21.22 56.73 -7.91
N GLU A 53 -21.64 57.93 -7.62
CA GLU A 53 -21.00 58.83 -6.67
C GLU A 53 -21.25 58.29 -5.24
N LEU A 54 -20.20 57.82 -4.59
CA LEU A 54 -20.22 57.42 -3.17
C LEU A 54 -20.16 58.68 -2.31
N HIS A 55 -21.22 58.94 -1.57
CA HIS A 55 -21.28 60.03 -0.59
C HIS A 55 -20.24 59.88 0.53
N PRO A 56 -19.49 60.94 0.89
CA PRO A 56 -18.35 60.84 1.85
C PRO A 56 -18.76 60.59 3.31
N VAL A 57 -20.03 60.58 3.65
CA VAL A 57 -20.49 60.50 5.06
C VAL A 57 -20.55 59.08 5.59
N ALA A 58 -20.67 58.08 4.75
CA ALA A 58 -20.72 56.68 5.21
C ALA A 58 -19.34 56.09 5.62
N PHE A 59 -18.25 56.71 5.16
CA PHE A 59 -16.89 56.23 5.49
C PHE A 59 -16.36 56.64 6.86
N ARG A 60 -16.91 57.68 7.50
CA ARG A 60 -16.45 58.12 8.81
C ARG A 60 -17.06 57.31 9.95
N SER A 61 -18.27 56.82 9.83
CA SER A 61 -18.94 56.05 10.89
C SER A 61 -18.42 54.61 11.00
N ALA A 62 -18.04 54.00 9.87
CA ALA A 62 -17.49 52.64 9.85
C ALA A 62 -16.10 52.55 10.50
N ASN A 63 -15.23 53.54 10.31
CA ASN A 63 -13.89 53.58 10.90
C ASN A 63 -13.86 53.75 12.42
N ILE A 64 -14.83 54.47 13.00
CA ILE A 64 -14.87 54.68 14.45
C ILE A 64 -15.33 53.41 15.19
N VAL A 65 -16.26 52.66 14.61
CA VAL A 65 -16.70 51.37 15.18
C VAL A 65 -15.62 50.32 15.11
N TYR A 66 -14.89 50.26 14.00
CA TYR A 66 -13.76 49.32 13.83
C TYR A 66 -12.61 49.67 14.81
N PHE A 67 -12.31 50.94 15.00
CA PHE A 67 -11.24 51.37 15.90
C PHE A 67 -11.59 51.08 17.40
N SER A 68 -12.84 51.25 17.79
CA SER A 68 -13.28 50.90 19.16
C SER A 68 -13.23 49.37 19.40
N GLN A 69 -13.60 48.57 18.43
CA GLN A 69 -13.51 47.08 18.53
C GLN A 69 -12.07 46.59 18.62
N ILE A 70 -11.13 47.19 17.88
CA ILE A 70 -9.71 46.86 17.97
C ILE A 70 -9.12 47.24 19.31
N VAL A 71 -9.48 48.39 19.87
CA VAL A 71 -9.02 48.82 21.20
C VAL A 71 -9.54 47.91 22.30
N THR A 72 -10.81 47.50 22.24
CA THR A 72 -11.39 46.55 23.21
C THR A 72 -10.72 45.18 23.08
N PHE A 73 -10.51 44.68 21.87
CA PHE A 73 -9.78 43.43 21.64
C PHE A 73 -8.34 43.44 22.17
N LEU A 74 -7.64 44.56 22.00
CA LEU A 74 -6.29 44.73 22.55
C LEU A 74 -6.29 44.79 24.09
N GLN A 75 -7.26 45.41 24.71
CA GLN A 75 -7.40 45.43 26.17
C GLN A 75 -7.68 44.02 26.72
N ASP A 76 -8.58 43.26 26.11
CA ASP A 76 -8.89 41.88 26.51
C ASP A 76 -7.68 40.95 26.28
N PHE A 77 -6.94 41.15 25.17
CA PHE A 77 -5.72 40.40 24.90
C PHE A 77 -4.61 40.64 25.93
N PHE A 78 -4.41 41.93 26.39
CA PHE A 78 -3.45 42.25 27.45
C PHE A 78 -3.87 41.71 28.82
N LEU A 79 -5.17 41.65 29.12
CA LEU A 79 -5.69 41.03 30.34
C LEU A 79 -5.48 39.50 30.34
N ILE A 80 -5.70 38.85 29.24
CA ILE A 80 -5.42 37.40 29.04
C ILE A 80 -3.92 37.13 29.17
N LEU A 81 -3.07 37.98 28.58
CA LEU A 81 -1.61 37.79 28.64
C LEU A 81 -1.06 37.95 30.07
N SER A 82 -1.64 38.86 30.88
CA SER A 82 -1.23 39.06 32.26
C SER A 82 -1.67 37.91 33.18
N SER A 83 -2.81 37.28 32.89
CA SER A 83 -3.29 36.10 33.62
C SER A 83 -2.49 34.86 33.23
N MET A 84 -2.07 34.72 31.95
CA MET A 84 -1.21 33.62 31.47
C MET A 84 0.19 33.61 32.13
N LYS A 85 0.79 34.77 32.40
CA LYS A 85 2.05 34.84 33.16
C LYS A 85 1.94 34.31 34.59
N ARG A 86 0.82 34.55 35.27
CA ARG A 86 0.56 33.98 36.61
C ARG A 86 0.27 32.47 36.53
N PHE A 87 -0.41 32.03 35.50
CA PHE A 87 -0.71 30.62 35.27
C PHE A 87 0.53 29.85 34.89
N ALA A 88 1.43 30.41 34.06
CA ALA A 88 2.70 29.84 33.72
C ALA A 88 3.64 29.68 34.93
N LEU A 89 3.61 30.65 35.86
CA LEU A 89 4.40 30.55 37.09
C LEU A 89 3.85 29.45 38.04
N LEU A 90 2.52 29.30 38.12
CA LEU A 90 1.87 28.24 38.89
C LEU A 90 2.16 26.84 38.30
N ILE A 91 2.16 26.71 36.97
CA ILE A 91 2.55 25.44 36.26
C ILE A 91 4.03 25.15 36.50
N ALA A 92 4.91 26.16 36.44
CA ALA A 92 6.35 25.97 36.69
C ALA A 92 6.66 25.53 38.13
N VAL A 93 5.90 26.02 39.12
CA VAL A 93 6.04 25.58 40.53
C VAL A 93 5.45 24.17 40.72
N LEU A 94 4.34 23.83 40.04
CA LEU A 94 3.71 22.52 40.13
C LEU A 94 4.55 21.45 39.41
N THR A 95 5.19 21.79 38.25
CA THR A 95 6.13 20.88 37.56
C THR A 95 7.42 20.71 38.35
N GLY A 96 7.88 21.71 39.06
CA GLY A 96 9.04 21.60 39.96
C GLY A 96 8.81 20.65 41.16
N LEU A 97 7.58 20.58 41.67
CA LEU A 97 7.19 19.69 42.77
C LEU A 97 6.92 18.24 42.29
N LEU A 98 6.56 18.05 41.05
CA LEU A 98 6.35 16.71 40.45
C LEU A 98 7.66 16.06 39.97
N ALA A 99 8.73 16.85 39.81
CA ALA A 99 10.03 16.31 39.38
C ALA A 99 10.85 15.63 40.48
N SER A 100 10.40 15.68 41.74
CA SER A 100 11.14 15.12 42.87
C SER A 100 10.66 13.72 43.30
N GLY A 101 9.78 13.09 42.56
CA GLY A 101 9.17 11.83 42.95
C GLY A 101 8.96 10.84 41.80
N CYS A 102 10.02 10.55 41.02
CA CYS A 102 9.96 9.41 40.13
C CYS A 102 11.28 8.65 40.20
N GLY A 103 11.31 7.60 41.03
CA GLY A 103 12.23 6.49 40.83
C GLY A 103 12.01 5.97 39.40
N GLY A 104 13.00 6.17 38.52
CA GLY A 104 12.89 5.85 37.12
C GLY A 104 12.62 4.36 36.90
N SER A 105 11.38 4.03 36.56
CA SER A 105 11.14 2.90 35.66
C SER A 105 11.80 3.30 34.36
N ALA A 106 12.97 2.75 34.06
CA ALA A 106 13.60 2.90 32.77
C ALA A 106 12.57 2.51 31.72
N THR A 107 12.10 3.48 30.95
CA THR A 107 11.20 3.27 29.81
C THR A 107 12.01 2.41 28.84
N ARG A 108 11.74 1.11 28.81
CA ARG A 108 12.43 0.17 27.93
C ARG A 108 11.98 0.49 26.52
N SER A 109 12.93 0.75 25.64
CA SER A 109 12.69 1.15 24.25
C SER A 109 12.96 -0.02 23.30
N ALA A 110 12.56 0.12 22.04
CA ALA A 110 12.95 -0.80 20.97
C ALA A 110 14.48 -0.93 20.86
N ALA A 111 15.24 0.07 21.34
CA ALA A 111 16.71 0.06 21.38
C ALA A 111 17.30 -1.04 22.32
N ASP A 112 16.51 -1.65 23.21
CA ASP A 112 16.97 -2.77 24.04
C ASP A 112 17.10 -4.09 23.25
N PHE A 113 16.52 -4.17 22.05
CA PHE A 113 16.59 -5.30 21.13
C PHE A 113 17.80 -5.17 20.22
N THR A 114 18.98 -5.53 20.75
CA THR A 114 20.27 -5.32 20.08
C THR A 114 20.81 -6.56 19.38
N VAL A 115 20.31 -7.75 19.75
CA VAL A 115 20.75 -9.02 19.16
C VAL A 115 20.12 -9.19 17.80
N GLU A 116 20.95 -9.27 16.76
CA GLU A 116 20.50 -9.55 15.41
C GLU A 116 19.98 -10.99 15.31
N ILE A 117 18.70 -11.14 14.96
CA ILE A 117 18.05 -12.42 14.76
C ILE A 117 17.90 -12.73 13.28
N TYR A 118 17.46 -11.74 12.51
CA TYR A 118 17.37 -11.80 11.07
C TYR A 118 17.45 -10.41 10.47
N THR A 119 18.46 -10.18 9.62
CA THR A 119 18.60 -8.99 8.79
C THR A 119 18.36 -9.41 7.35
N PRO A 120 17.32 -8.86 6.68
CA PRO A 120 17.03 -9.20 5.30
C PRO A 120 18.19 -8.87 4.37
N GLU A 121 18.40 -9.71 3.36
CA GLU A 121 19.39 -9.52 2.31
C GLU A 121 18.84 -8.68 1.15
N TYR A 122 17.54 -8.80 0.86
CA TYR A 122 16.87 -8.18 -0.28
C TYR A 122 15.75 -7.23 0.10
N ALA A 123 15.05 -7.49 1.21
CA ALA A 123 14.00 -6.61 1.71
C ALA A 123 14.58 -5.44 2.48
N SER A 124 13.90 -4.30 2.40
CA SER A 124 14.27 -3.07 3.11
C SER A 124 13.28 -2.67 4.21
N GLY A 125 12.07 -3.21 4.16
CA GLY A 125 10.94 -2.78 4.97
C GLY A 125 10.86 -3.40 6.36
N PHE A 126 11.71 -4.37 6.73
CA PHE A 126 11.67 -4.97 8.06
C PHE A 126 13.04 -5.43 8.58
N ASP A 127 13.14 -5.65 9.89
CA ASP A 127 14.17 -6.48 10.53
C ASP A 127 13.57 -7.23 11.74
N ILE A 128 14.32 -8.23 12.23
CA ILE A 128 13.95 -9.00 13.41
C ILE A 128 15.11 -9.01 14.37
N ARG A 129 14.89 -8.48 15.56
CA ARG A 129 15.90 -8.39 16.63
C ARG A 129 15.44 -9.07 17.90
N GLY A 130 16.40 -9.56 18.67
CA GLY A 130 16.20 -10.14 19.98
C GLY A 130 16.88 -9.36 21.09
N ARG A 131 16.72 -9.88 22.30
CA ARG A 131 17.48 -9.46 23.48
C ARG A 131 18.37 -10.60 23.95
N ASP A 132 19.47 -10.27 24.63
CA ASP A 132 20.33 -11.29 25.25
C ASP A 132 19.52 -12.09 26.30
N LYS A 133 19.58 -13.41 26.19
CA LYS A 133 18.94 -14.39 27.12
C LYS A 133 17.39 -14.31 27.18
N ASP A 134 16.75 -13.75 26.18
CA ASP A 134 15.29 -13.63 26.14
C ASP A 134 14.70 -14.39 24.93
N ALA A 135 13.59 -15.09 25.18
CA ALA A 135 12.82 -15.77 24.14
C ALA A 135 11.87 -14.82 23.37
N ALA A 136 12.03 -13.50 23.55
CA ALA A 136 11.27 -12.49 22.82
C ALA A 136 12.03 -11.95 21.61
N THR A 137 11.32 -11.71 20.53
CA THR A 137 11.84 -11.03 19.33
C THR A 137 10.96 -9.83 18.97
N LEU A 138 11.59 -8.78 18.46
CA LEU A 138 10.94 -7.59 17.98
C LEU A 138 11.05 -7.55 16.46
N VAL A 139 9.92 -7.58 15.79
CA VAL A 139 9.82 -7.27 14.35
C VAL A 139 9.60 -5.77 14.23
N THR A 140 10.50 -5.08 13.55
CA THR A 140 10.34 -3.67 13.18
C THR A 140 9.96 -3.58 11.72
N VAL A 141 8.83 -2.96 11.41
CA VAL A 141 8.37 -2.68 10.04
C VAL A 141 8.54 -1.20 9.77
N ARG A 142 9.16 -0.86 8.64
CA ARG A 142 9.45 0.52 8.23
C ARG A 142 8.70 0.90 6.96
N ASN A 143 8.10 2.08 6.98
CA ASN A 143 7.47 2.71 5.82
C ASN A 143 6.59 1.74 5.02
N PRO A 144 5.57 1.09 5.63
CA PRO A 144 4.82 0.00 5.01
C PRO A 144 3.79 0.41 3.95
N TRP A 145 3.74 1.68 3.55
CA TRP A 145 2.86 2.21 2.49
C TRP A 145 3.50 3.35 1.73
N GLN A 146 2.96 3.66 0.54
CA GLN A 146 3.45 4.75 -0.31
C GLN A 146 3.35 6.11 0.40
N GLY A 147 4.41 6.91 0.29
CA GLY A 147 4.50 8.22 0.93
C GLY A 147 4.75 8.18 2.43
N ALA A 148 4.96 7.00 3.03
CA ALA A 148 5.43 6.91 4.41
C ALA A 148 6.87 7.44 4.49
N GLY A 149 7.11 8.33 5.44
CA GLY A 149 8.45 8.82 5.78
C GLY A 149 8.66 8.72 7.29
N ASN A 150 9.67 7.95 7.70
CA ASN A 150 9.98 7.71 9.12
C ASN A 150 8.85 7.06 9.93
N VAL A 151 8.03 6.21 9.30
CA VAL A 151 7.02 5.40 9.98
C VAL A 151 7.67 4.09 10.42
N GLU A 152 7.61 3.79 11.70
CA GLU A 152 8.00 2.51 12.27
C GLU A 152 6.85 1.90 13.04
N GLN A 153 6.68 0.59 12.88
CA GLN A 153 5.74 -0.22 13.65
C GLN A 153 6.49 -1.39 14.27
N HIS A 154 6.15 -1.69 15.50
CA HIS A 154 6.80 -2.74 16.26
C HIS A 154 5.82 -3.85 16.63
N LEU A 155 6.22 -5.11 16.39
CA LEU A 155 5.52 -6.28 16.84
C LEU A 155 6.45 -7.12 17.73
N LEU A 156 6.12 -7.17 19.01
CA LEU A 156 6.82 -8.01 19.98
C LEU A 156 6.24 -9.43 19.96
N ILE A 157 7.07 -10.37 19.62
CA ILE A 157 6.73 -11.80 19.56
C ILE A 157 7.29 -12.46 20.81
N LEU A 158 6.40 -12.96 21.68
CA LEU A 158 6.74 -13.64 22.90
C LEU A 158 6.67 -15.16 22.73
N ARG A 159 7.71 -15.86 23.18
CA ARG A 159 7.72 -17.31 23.31
C ARG A 159 7.57 -17.71 24.77
N GLU A 160 7.46 -19.02 25.02
CA GLU A 160 7.32 -19.56 26.37
C GLU A 160 8.40 -19.02 27.32
N GLY A 161 7.98 -18.53 28.48
CA GLY A 161 8.86 -17.92 29.48
C GLY A 161 9.20 -16.45 29.27
N ALA A 162 8.96 -15.88 28.08
CA ALA A 162 9.21 -14.47 27.79
C ALA A 162 8.13 -13.55 28.36
N LYS A 163 8.53 -12.34 28.77
CA LYS A 163 7.63 -11.31 29.26
C LYS A 163 7.80 -10.01 28.45
N ALA A 164 6.69 -9.36 28.17
CA ALA A 164 6.73 -8.05 27.55
C ALA A 164 7.41 -7.04 28.49
N PRO A 165 8.37 -6.24 28.00
CA PRO A 165 8.94 -5.14 28.77
C PRO A 165 7.86 -4.09 29.06
N ALA A 166 7.90 -3.50 30.25
CA ALA A 166 7.02 -2.38 30.55
C ALA A 166 7.41 -1.15 29.71
N GLY A 167 6.42 -0.47 29.14
CA GLY A 167 6.61 0.80 28.41
C GLY A 167 7.13 0.66 26.97
N LEU A 168 7.22 -0.55 26.42
CA LEU A 168 7.51 -0.74 25.00
C LEU A 168 6.26 -0.40 24.17
N ASP A 169 6.40 0.52 23.22
CA ASP A 169 5.35 0.82 22.23
C ASP A 169 5.42 -0.22 21.10
N ALA A 170 4.69 -1.32 21.28
CA ALA A 170 4.61 -2.40 20.33
C ALA A 170 3.30 -3.17 20.47
N GLN A 171 2.80 -3.70 19.37
CA GLN A 171 1.82 -4.77 19.41
C GLN A 171 2.45 -6.02 19.98
N VAL A 172 1.69 -6.84 20.72
CA VAL A 172 2.25 -8.02 21.40
C VAL A 172 1.49 -9.27 20.98
N VAL A 173 2.21 -10.28 20.51
CA VAL A 173 1.66 -11.59 20.17
C VAL A 173 2.44 -12.71 20.83
N LYS A 174 1.79 -13.87 21.01
CA LYS A 174 2.44 -15.09 21.48
C LYS A 174 2.70 -16.03 20.32
N ALA A 175 3.95 -16.44 20.12
CA ALA A 175 4.30 -17.44 19.13
C ALA A 175 4.31 -18.85 19.75
N PRO A 176 3.94 -19.87 18.97
CA PRO A 176 3.40 -19.78 17.62
C PRO A 176 1.96 -19.25 17.60
N VAL A 177 1.65 -18.32 16.68
CA VAL A 177 0.27 -17.86 16.45
C VAL A 177 -0.60 -19.02 15.96
N ARG A 178 -1.88 -19.03 16.31
CA ARG A 178 -2.82 -20.11 15.98
C ARG A 178 -3.92 -19.67 15.03
N HIS A 179 -4.38 -18.44 15.19
CA HIS A 179 -5.50 -17.85 14.43
C HIS A 179 -5.08 -16.52 13.85
N VAL A 180 -4.75 -16.51 12.55
CA VAL A 180 -4.31 -15.32 11.84
C VAL A 180 -5.35 -14.90 10.82
N VAL A 181 -5.56 -13.60 10.70
CA VAL A 181 -6.37 -13.01 9.63
C VAL A 181 -5.44 -12.34 8.62
N CYS A 182 -5.55 -12.70 7.36
CA CYS A 182 -4.76 -12.21 6.25
C CYS A 182 -5.57 -11.24 5.39
N MET A 183 -5.21 -9.94 5.39
CA MET A 183 -5.91 -8.94 4.59
C MET A 183 -5.39 -8.84 3.15
N SER A 184 -4.40 -9.64 2.77
CA SER A 184 -3.88 -9.78 1.40
C SER A 184 -3.67 -11.24 1.04
N SER A 185 -3.82 -11.58 -0.24
CA SER A 185 -3.52 -12.91 -0.76
C SER A 185 -2.02 -13.25 -0.65
N SER A 186 -1.12 -12.26 -0.75
CA SER A 186 0.31 -12.46 -0.53
C SER A 186 0.62 -12.97 0.88
N HIS A 187 -0.14 -12.52 1.90
CA HIS A 187 0.01 -13.03 3.26
C HIS A 187 -0.35 -14.52 3.35
N VAL A 188 -1.42 -14.96 2.65
CA VAL A 188 -1.79 -16.38 2.59
C VAL A 188 -0.65 -17.21 2.02
N ALA A 189 -0.04 -16.73 0.94
CA ALA A 189 1.09 -17.41 0.30
C ALA A 189 2.33 -17.54 1.19
N MET A 190 2.57 -16.59 2.10
CA MET A 190 3.66 -16.67 3.07
C MET A 190 3.48 -17.87 4.02
N PHE A 191 2.27 -18.05 4.55
CA PHE A 191 1.96 -19.19 5.42
C PHE A 191 1.96 -20.51 4.66
N ASP A 192 1.44 -20.53 3.44
CA ASP A 192 1.42 -21.72 2.59
C ASP A 192 2.83 -22.20 2.26
N ALA A 193 3.73 -21.30 1.86
CA ALA A 193 5.13 -21.62 1.57
C ALA A 193 5.87 -22.24 2.77
N LEU A 194 5.43 -21.92 3.97
CA LEU A 194 5.95 -22.47 5.23
C LEU A 194 5.23 -23.77 5.66
N GLY A 195 4.17 -24.20 4.95
CA GLY A 195 3.30 -25.30 5.36
C GLY A 195 2.50 -25.01 6.62
N GLU A 196 2.26 -23.73 6.92
CA GLU A 196 1.58 -23.24 8.11
C GLU A 196 0.21 -22.61 7.79
N VAL A 197 -0.32 -22.85 6.58
CA VAL A 197 -1.59 -22.27 6.09
C VAL A 197 -2.78 -22.57 7.00
N ARG A 198 -2.74 -23.66 7.77
CA ARG A 198 -3.77 -24.04 8.76
C ARG A 198 -3.95 -23.04 9.90
N ARG A 199 -3.03 -22.11 10.06
CA ARG A 199 -3.14 -21.03 11.06
C ARG A 199 -4.03 -19.88 10.58
N ILE A 200 -4.39 -19.87 9.31
CA ILE A 200 -5.26 -18.85 8.74
C ILE A 200 -6.71 -19.19 9.09
N SER A 201 -7.35 -18.31 9.84
CA SER A 201 -8.75 -18.41 10.23
C SER A 201 -9.66 -17.40 9.50
N GLY A 202 -9.06 -16.40 8.85
CA GLY A 202 -9.81 -15.41 8.07
C GLY A 202 -8.98 -14.77 6.97
N VAL A 203 -9.65 -14.36 5.92
CA VAL A 203 -9.04 -13.67 4.77
C VAL A 203 -9.94 -12.54 4.28
N SER A 204 -9.35 -11.56 3.63
CA SER A 204 -10.09 -10.53 2.90
C SER A 204 -10.40 -11.01 1.48
N GLY A 205 -11.69 -11.00 1.11
CA GLY A 205 -12.14 -11.34 -0.24
C GLY A 205 -11.84 -12.79 -0.64
N ILE A 206 -12.39 -13.73 0.09
CA ILE A 206 -12.12 -15.17 -0.03
C ILE A 206 -12.31 -15.72 -1.45
N ASP A 207 -13.21 -15.14 -2.25
CA ASP A 207 -13.46 -15.54 -3.65
C ASP A 207 -12.26 -15.28 -4.58
N TYR A 208 -11.36 -14.38 -4.17
CA TYR A 208 -10.15 -14.03 -4.93
C TYR A 208 -8.91 -14.80 -4.49
N ILE A 209 -9.03 -15.65 -3.45
CA ILE A 209 -7.92 -16.46 -2.95
C ILE A 209 -7.80 -17.75 -3.77
N SER A 210 -6.62 -18.02 -4.29
CA SER A 210 -6.32 -19.20 -5.10
C SER A 210 -5.93 -20.41 -4.25
N ASN A 211 -5.50 -20.20 -3.01
CA ASN A 211 -5.01 -21.23 -2.12
C ASN A 211 -6.04 -22.36 -1.88
N THR A 212 -5.62 -23.60 -2.11
CA THR A 212 -6.50 -24.77 -2.02
C THR A 212 -7.03 -24.98 -0.61
N TYR A 213 -6.19 -24.85 0.43
CA TYR A 213 -6.63 -25.02 1.81
C TYR A 213 -7.74 -24.01 2.18
N VAL A 214 -7.56 -22.73 1.83
CA VAL A 214 -8.55 -21.69 2.09
C VAL A 214 -9.87 -22.01 1.38
N ASN A 215 -9.81 -22.43 0.12
CA ASN A 215 -11.00 -22.78 -0.67
C ASN A 215 -11.74 -24.01 -0.16
N GLU A 216 -11.04 -25.01 0.33
CA GLU A 216 -11.65 -26.21 0.92
C GLU A 216 -12.30 -25.92 2.28
N HIS A 217 -11.65 -25.08 3.12
CA HIS A 217 -12.08 -24.85 4.50
C HIS A 217 -13.05 -23.66 4.67
N ARG A 218 -13.33 -22.91 3.60
CA ARG A 218 -14.35 -21.84 3.63
C ARG A 218 -15.76 -22.38 3.90
N TYR A 219 -16.09 -23.56 3.39
CA TYR A 219 -17.45 -24.11 3.47
C TYR A 219 -17.77 -24.72 4.85
N CYS A 220 -16.77 -25.18 5.58
CA CYS A 220 -16.94 -25.62 6.97
C CYS A 220 -16.82 -24.48 7.98
N GLY A 221 -16.44 -23.27 7.52
CA GLY A 221 -16.32 -22.09 8.36
C GLY A 221 -15.04 -22.01 9.20
N GLU A 222 -14.06 -22.86 8.91
CA GLU A 222 -12.72 -22.77 9.53
C GLU A 222 -11.94 -21.55 9.01
N VAL A 223 -12.12 -21.21 7.72
CA VAL A 223 -11.60 -19.96 7.15
C VAL A 223 -12.77 -19.08 6.72
N ARG A 224 -12.80 -17.85 7.19
CA ARG A 224 -13.91 -16.92 6.98
C ARG A 224 -13.50 -15.71 6.15
N ASP A 225 -14.44 -15.18 5.37
CA ASP A 225 -14.28 -13.88 4.72
C ASP A 225 -14.58 -12.77 5.73
N VAL A 226 -13.59 -11.97 6.03
CA VAL A 226 -13.72 -10.83 6.97
C VAL A 226 -14.08 -9.52 6.27
N GLY A 227 -14.28 -9.53 4.95
CA GLY A 227 -14.54 -8.34 4.15
C GLY A 227 -13.26 -7.59 3.74
N TYR A 228 -13.43 -6.37 3.26
CA TYR A 228 -12.34 -5.50 2.79
C TYR A 228 -12.13 -4.32 3.74
N ASP A 229 -11.03 -3.61 3.60
CA ASP A 229 -10.70 -2.41 4.41
C ASP A 229 -11.83 -1.39 4.53
N THR A 230 -12.65 -1.27 3.48
CA THR A 230 -13.78 -0.32 3.44
C THR A 230 -15.03 -0.82 4.15
N ASN A 231 -15.15 -2.13 4.36
CA ASN A 231 -16.31 -2.79 4.95
C ASN A 231 -15.93 -4.01 5.80
N LEU A 232 -14.84 -3.91 6.56
CA LEU A 232 -14.35 -4.97 7.43
C LEU A 232 -15.39 -5.34 8.49
N ASN A 233 -15.64 -6.64 8.63
CA ASN A 233 -16.64 -7.15 9.60
C ASN A 233 -16.00 -7.27 10.98
N PHE A 234 -16.09 -6.19 11.77
CA PHE A 234 -15.53 -6.14 13.12
C PHE A 234 -16.24 -7.05 14.12
N GLU A 235 -17.53 -7.32 13.93
CA GLU A 235 -18.28 -8.25 14.79
C GLU A 235 -17.76 -9.68 14.58
N LEU A 236 -17.54 -10.06 13.32
CA LEU A 236 -16.94 -11.33 12.98
C LEU A 236 -15.53 -11.45 13.57
N LEU A 237 -14.66 -10.44 13.39
CA LEU A 237 -13.32 -10.42 13.95
C LEU A 237 -13.35 -10.56 15.48
N ALA A 238 -14.21 -9.82 16.17
CA ALA A 238 -14.38 -9.94 17.61
C ALA A 238 -14.81 -11.34 18.05
N SER A 239 -15.69 -12.01 17.28
CA SER A 239 -16.13 -13.39 17.55
C SER A 239 -15.02 -14.41 17.29
N MET A 240 -14.20 -14.21 16.26
CA MET A 240 -13.08 -15.09 15.88
C MET A 240 -11.91 -15.01 16.87
N ARG A 241 -11.73 -13.86 17.51
CA ARG A 241 -10.60 -13.60 18.43
C ARG A 241 -9.25 -14.00 17.84
N PRO A 242 -8.86 -13.45 16.69
CA PRO A 242 -7.58 -13.80 16.09
C PRO A 242 -6.41 -13.36 16.98
N ASP A 243 -5.32 -14.11 16.94
CA ASP A 243 -4.07 -13.74 17.62
C ASP A 243 -3.43 -12.52 16.96
N LEU A 244 -3.62 -12.36 15.64
CA LEU A 244 -3.02 -11.29 14.84
C LEU A 244 -3.81 -11.05 13.56
N VAL A 245 -3.92 -9.78 13.17
CA VAL A 245 -4.37 -9.36 11.83
C VAL A 245 -3.18 -8.80 11.05
N LEU A 246 -2.88 -9.40 9.89
CA LEU A 246 -1.89 -8.88 8.95
C LEU A 246 -2.58 -7.90 8.01
N LEU A 247 -2.21 -6.63 8.10
CA LEU A 247 -2.73 -5.55 7.28
C LEU A 247 -1.81 -5.28 6.08
N TYR A 248 -2.35 -4.67 5.05
CA TYR A 248 -1.57 -4.04 3.98
C TYR A 248 -1.99 -2.59 3.82
N GLY A 249 -1.07 -1.73 3.43
CA GLY A 249 -1.34 -0.32 3.19
C GLY A 249 -0.88 0.09 1.80
N VAL A 250 -1.73 0.77 1.02
CA VAL A 250 -1.35 1.29 -0.30
C VAL A 250 -0.95 2.76 -0.20
N THR A 251 -1.83 3.61 0.33
CA THR A 251 -1.65 5.06 0.35
C THR A 251 -1.57 5.66 1.76
N GLY A 252 -1.57 4.82 2.79
CA GLY A 252 -1.53 5.28 4.18
C GLY A 252 -2.11 4.27 5.16
N GLU A 253 -2.04 4.62 6.45
CA GLU A 253 -2.71 3.87 7.51
C GLU A 253 -4.22 4.03 7.40
N ASN A 254 -4.95 2.92 7.46
CA ASN A 254 -6.40 2.96 7.66
C ASN A 254 -6.71 3.13 9.16
N THR A 255 -6.76 4.38 9.62
CA THR A 255 -6.95 4.72 11.05
C THR A 255 -8.30 4.26 11.59
N VAL A 256 -9.31 4.06 10.75
CA VAL A 256 -10.60 3.49 11.16
C VAL A 256 -10.43 2.02 11.53
N VAL A 257 -9.74 1.26 10.69
CA VAL A 257 -9.46 -0.15 10.93
C VAL A 257 -8.56 -0.33 12.15
N THR A 258 -7.42 0.37 12.18
CA THR A 258 -6.44 0.23 13.28
C THR A 258 -7.01 0.72 14.61
N GLY A 259 -7.79 1.80 14.61
CA GLY A 259 -8.50 2.28 15.79
C GLY A 259 -9.47 1.24 16.34
N LYS A 260 -10.25 0.60 15.46
CA LYS A 260 -11.22 -0.42 15.88
C LYS A 260 -10.54 -1.71 16.36
N LEU A 261 -9.46 -2.14 15.72
CA LEU A 261 -8.68 -3.29 16.20
C LEU A 261 -8.10 -3.03 17.60
N ARG A 262 -7.60 -1.81 17.87
CA ARG A 262 -7.15 -1.42 19.22
C ARG A 262 -8.27 -1.46 20.24
N GLU A 263 -9.47 -0.94 19.92
CA GLU A 263 -10.65 -1.02 20.80
C GLU A 263 -11.02 -2.46 21.14
N LEU A 264 -10.91 -3.37 20.17
CA LEU A 264 -11.21 -4.79 20.34
C LEU A 264 -10.07 -5.57 21.00
N GLY A 265 -8.91 -4.95 21.24
CA GLY A 265 -7.72 -5.60 21.78
C GLY A 265 -7.13 -6.66 20.84
N ILE A 266 -7.34 -6.52 19.53
CA ILE A 266 -6.82 -7.42 18.50
C ILE A 266 -5.50 -6.87 17.98
N PRO A 267 -4.37 -7.59 18.15
CA PRO A 267 -3.07 -7.18 17.62
C PRO A 267 -3.07 -7.13 16.09
N TYR A 268 -2.31 -6.21 15.53
CA TYR A 268 -2.14 -6.11 14.08
C TYR A 268 -0.74 -5.61 13.73
N ILE A 269 -0.31 -5.91 12.51
CA ILE A 269 0.91 -5.35 11.89
C ILE A 269 0.68 -5.17 10.40
N TYR A 270 1.24 -4.11 9.83
CA TYR A 270 1.29 -3.95 8.39
C TYR A 270 2.44 -4.78 7.81
N ILE A 271 2.16 -5.49 6.74
CA ILE A 271 3.15 -6.18 5.90
C ILE A 271 3.47 -5.28 4.71
N GLY A 272 4.73 -4.88 4.59
CA GLY A 272 5.19 -3.92 3.59
C GLY A 272 5.74 -4.55 2.32
N ASP A 273 5.45 -5.83 2.04
CA ASP A 273 5.93 -6.54 0.84
C ASP A 273 5.60 -5.81 -0.46
N TYR A 274 4.51 -5.06 -0.46
CA TYR A 274 4.09 -4.22 -1.57
C TYR A 274 5.10 -3.10 -1.91
N MET A 275 5.82 -2.59 -0.91
CA MET A 275 6.76 -1.47 -1.07
C MET A 275 8.13 -1.89 -1.61
N GLU A 276 8.43 -3.19 -1.58
CA GLU A 276 9.74 -3.68 -2.01
C GLU A 276 9.96 -3.52 -3.52
N GLU A 277 11.08 -2.94 -3.90
CA GLU A 277 11.49 -2.77 -5.29
C GLU A 277 12.08 -4.08 -5.87
N SER A 278 12.53 -4.99 -5.01
CA SER A 278 13.12 -6.26 -5.41
C SER A 278 12.09 -7.40 -5.38
N PRO A 279 12.02 -8.25 -6.43
CA PRO A 279 11.20 -9.46 -6.40
C PRO A 279 11.57 -10.40 -5.25
N LEU A 280 12.86 -10.55 -4.95
CA LEU A 280 13.34 -11.32 -3.81
C LEU A 280 13.02 -10.62 -2.48
N GLY A 281 13.10 -9.28 -2.41
CA GLY A 281 12.70 -8.52 -1.23
C GLY A 281 11.24 -8.75 -0.87
N LYS A 282 10.33 -8.78 -1.86
CA LYS A 282 8.92 -9.14 -1.63
C LYS A 282 8.78 -10.54 -1.03
N ALA A 283 9.46 -11.52 -1.58
CA ALA A 283 9.41 -12.90 -1.12
C ALA A 283 10.02 -13.07 0.27
N GLU A 284 11.02 -12.28 0.63
CA GLU A 284 11.72 -12.36 1.91
C GLU A 284 10.85 -12.02 3.14
N TRP A 285 9.74 -11.31 2.92
CA TRP A 285 8.74 -11.05 3.96
C TRP A 285 8.12 -12.32 4.55
N LEU A 286 8.27 -13.48 3.88
CA LEU A 286 7.89 -14.77 4.47
C LEU A 286 8.61 -15.05 5.81
N MET A 287 9.75 -14.40 6.06
CA MET A 287 10.49 -14.52 7.32
C MET A 287 9.73 -13.95 8.52
N VAL A 288 8.88 -12.92 8.30
CA VAL A 288 7.98 -12.41 9.34
C VAL A 288 6.94 -13.48 9.70
N ALA A 289 6.35 -14.16 8.71
CA ALA A 289 5.42 -15.27 8.96
C ALA A 289 6.13 -16.46 9.63
N ALA A 290 7.36 -16.77 9.24
CA ALA A 290 8.17 -17.82 9.86
C ALA A 290 8.45 -17.54 11.34
N GLU A 291 8.71 -16.28 11.68
CA GLU A 291 8.91 -15.85 13.06
C GLU A 291 7.63 -15.97 13.90
N LEU A 292 6.49 -15.56 13.34
CA LEU A 292 5.16 -15.71 13.95
C LEU A 292 4.78 -17.17 14.21
N CYS A 293 5.15 -18.06 13.29
CA CYS A 293 4.86 -19.50 13.39
C CYS A 293 5.91 -20.27 14.21
N ASN A 294 6.99 -19.62 14.65
CA ASN A 294 8.12 -20.23 15.34
C ASN A 294 8.84 -21.31 14.49
N VAL A 295 8.97 -21.06 13.19
CA VAL A 295 9.60 -21.94 12.18
C VAL A 295 10.70 -21.20 11.38
N ARG A 296 11.47 -20.34 12.05
CA ARG A 296 12.49 -19.48 11.44
C ARG A 296 13.46 -20.24 10.53
N ASP A 297 13.99 -21.37 11.00
CA ASP A 297 14.98 -22.14 10.24
C ASP A 297 14.37 -22.66 8.93
N LYS A 298 13.12 -23.14 8.97
CA LYS A 298 12.37 -23.55 7.77
C LYS A 298 12.12 -22.37 6.83
N GLY A 299 11.78 -21.19 7.39
CA GLY A 299 11.62 -19.95 6.62
C GLY A 299 12.92 -19.59 5.89
N ALA A 300 14.04 -19.59 6.59
CA ALA A 300 15.34 -19.28 6.02
C ALA A 300 15.77 -20.30 4.95
N GLU A 301 15.52 -21.58 5.15
CA GLU A 301 15.77 -22.63 4.14
C GLU A 301 14.90 -22.44 2.90
N THR A 302 13.61 -22.22 3.10
CA THR A 302 12.65 -21.97 2.02
C THR A 302 13.04 -20.75 1.18
N PHE A 303 13.33 -19.62 1.84
CA PHE A 303 13.72 -18.39 1.15
C PHE A 303 15.06 -18.55 0.40
N ARG A 304 16.09 -19.14 1.05
CA ARG A 304 17.38 -19.41 0.39
C ARG A 304 17.22 -20.27 -0.87
N GLY A 305 16.34 -21.27 -0.85
CA GLY A 305 16.04 -22.10 -2.00
C GLY A 305 15.40 -21.30 -3.15
N ILE A 306 14.48 -20.39 -2.83
CA ILE A 306 13.83 -19.49 -3.82
C ILE A 306 14.89 -18.53 -4.41
N ALA A 307 15.66 -17.86 -3.56
CA ALA A 307 16.70 -16.91 -3.98
C ALA A 307 17.78 -17.58 -4.85
N ALA A 308 18.21 -18.78 -4.48
CA ALA A 308 19.19 -19.53 -5.26
C ALA A 308 18.67 -19.85 -6.68
N ARG A 309 17.43 -20.33 -6.83
CA ARG A 309 16.83 -20.60 -8.14
C ARG A 309 16.64 -19.33 -8.97
N TYR A 310 16.17 -18.25 -8.34
CA TYR A 310 16.01 -16.95 -8.99
C TYR A 310 17.34 -16.43 -9.54
N ASN A 311 18.38 -16.36 -8.67
CA ASN A 311 19.69 -15.84 -9.03
C ASN A 311 20.42 -16.71 -10.06
N ALA A 312 20.28 -18.04 -10.00
CA ALA A 312 20.84 -18.93 -11.00
C ALA A 312 20.21 -18.70 -12.39
N LEU A 313 18.89 -18.50 -12.44
CA LEU A 313 18.19 -18.22 -13.70
C LEU A 313 18.57 -16.84 -14.26
N LYS A 314 18.60 -15.81 -13.41
CA LYS A 314 19.05 -14.44 -13.78
C LYS A 314 20.48 -14.47 -14.35
N ALA A 315 21.41 -15.16 -13.69
CA ALA A 315 22.79 -15.26 -14.16
C ALA A 315 22.89 -16.01 -15.51
N ARG A 316 22.09 -17.06 -15.72
CA ARG A 316 22.02 -17.80 -16.99
C ARG A 316 21.57 -16.89 -18.15
N ILE A 317 20.52 -16.09 -17.93
CA ILE A 317 20.01 -15.15 -18.93
C ILE A 317 21.01 -14.05 -19.22
N ALA A 318 21.65 -13.49 -18.22
CA ALA A 318 22.69 -12.46 -18.37
C ALA A 318 23.91 -13.00 -19.19
N GLY A 319 24.29 -14.26 -18.99
CA GLY A 319 25.36 -14.94 -19.74
C GLY A 319 24.99 -15.30 -21.18
N ALA A 320 23.70 -15.45 -21.47
CA ALA A 320 23.20 -15.75 -22.81
C ALA A 320 23.00 -14.51 -23.70
N ALA A 321 23.20 -13.30 -23.15
CA ALA A 321 22.86 -12.02 -23.78
C ALA A 321 23.82 -11.63 -24.92
N GLY A 322 23.73 -12.35 -26.04
CA GLY A 322 24.28 -11.94 -27.36
C GLY A 322 23.20 -11.44 -28.33
N GLY A 323 21.91 -11.41 -27.90
CA GLY A 323 20.76 -11.05 -28.72
C GLY A 323 20.12 -9.72 -28.34
N SER A 324 19.24 -9.21 -29.23
CA SER A 324 18.38 -8.07 -28.93
C SER A 324 17.44 -8.38 -27.78
N ARG A 325 17.35 -7.50 -26.80
CA ARG A 325 16.40 -7.59 -25.70
C ARG A 325 15.02 -7.13 -26.20
N PRO A 326 13.94 -7.93 -26.06
CA PRO A 326 12.63 -7.47 -26.48
C PRO A 326 12.17 -6.29 -25.62
N LYS A 327 11.60 -5.28 -26.26
CA LYS A 327 10.95 -4.15 -25.60
C LYS A 327 9.58 -4.54 -25.09
N VAL A 328 9.32 -4.24 -23.82
CA VAL A 328 8.17 -4.76 -23.11
C VAL A 328 7.27 -3.61 -22.65
N MET A 329 6.01 -3.66 -23.13
CA MET A 329 4.92 -2.82 -22.60
C MET A 329 4.23 -3.54 -21.44
N LEU A 330 3.85 -2.76 -20.41
CA LEU A 330 3.32 -3.27 -19.15
C LEU A 330 1.99 -2.64 -18.79
N ASN A 331 1.04 -3.47 -18.33
CA ASN A 331 -0.32 -3.10 -17.89
C ASN A 331 -1.24 -2.67 -19.06
N THR A 332 -2.37 -2.06 -18.72
CA THR A 332 -3.34 -1.46 -19.66
C THR A 332 -3.75 -0.09 -19.17
N PRO A 333 -4.24 0.80 -20.05
CA PRO A 333 -4.76 2.07 -19.63
C PRO A 333 -6.00 1.89 -18.73
N TYR A 334 -6.21 2.84 -17.86
CA TYR A 334 -7.45 3.02 -17.12
C TYR A 334 -8.15 4.28 -17.63
N ARG A 335 -9.26 4.11 -18.35
CA ARG A 335 -9.93 5.20 -19.08
C ARG A 335 -8.96 5.87 -20.07
N ASP A 336 -8.77 7.18 -19.97
CA ASP A 336 -7.91 7.99 -20.85
C ASP A 336 -6.47 8.16 -20.31
N THR A 337 -6.06 7.33 -19.34
CA THR A 337 -4.77 7.47 -18.67
C THR A 337 -4.08 6.12 -18.54
N TRP A 338 -2.78 6.06 -18.85
CA TRP A 338 -1.97 4.90 -18.56
C TRP A 338 -1.02 5.18 -17.39
N PHE A 339 -1.10 4.35 -16.35
CA PHE A 339 -0.22 4.48 -15.20
C PHE A 339 1.04 3.65 -15.42
N MET A 340 2.13 4.33 -15.75
CA MET A 340 3.43 3.71 -16.00
C MET A 340 4.16 3.46 -14.68
N PRO A 341 4.48 2.19 -14.35
CA PRO A 341 5.25 1.86 -13.16
C PRO A 341 6.61 2.55 -13.13
N SER A 342 7.15 2.69 -11.93
CA SER A 342 8.54 3.12 -11.73
C SER A 342 9.50 2.17 -12.42
N SER A 343 10.58 2.72 -12.99
CA SER A 343 11.71 1.94 -13.52
C SER A 343 12.42 1.11 -12.45
N ARG A 344 12.19 1.44 -11.15
CA ARG A 344 12.73 0.69 -10.01
C ARG A 344 11.74 -0.36 -9.45
N SER A 345 10.52 -0.43 -9.98
CA SER A 345 9.51 -1.35 -9.46
C SER A 345 9.93 -2.82 -9.62
N PHE A 346 9.46 -3.68 -8.71
CA PHE A 346 9.75 -5.11 -8.76
C PHE A 346 9.38 -5.76 -10.10
N MET A 347 8.33 -5.25 -10.77
CA MET A 347 7.89 -5.79 -12.04
C MET A 347 8.87 -5.43 -13.18
N VAL A 348 9.39 -4.21 -13.17
CA VAL A 348 10.43 -3.79 -14.13
C VAL A 348 11.73 -4.56 -13.88
N ARG A 349 12.10 -4.80 -12.62
CA ARG A 349 13.23 -5.66 -12.26
C ARG A 349 13.07 -7.09 -12.81
N LEU A 350 11.87 -7.67 -12.68
CA LEU A 350 11.58 -9.00 -13.28
C LEU A 350 11.74 -8.99 -14.80
N ILE A 351 11.27 -7.96 -15.49
CA ILE A 351 11.42 -7.80 -16.94
C ILE A 351 12.91 -7.76 -17.29
N GLU A 352 13.70 -6.94 -16.62
CA GLU A 352 15.14 -6.77 -16.85
C GLU A 352 15.91 -8.06 -16.55
N ASP A 353 15.62 -8.71 -15.43
CA ASP A 353 16.26 -9.95 -14.99
C ASP A 353 15.92 -11.13 -15.92
N ALA A 354 14.76 -11.09 -16.59
CA ALA A 354 14.35 -12.02 -17.62
C ALA A 354 14.94 -11.72 -19.02
N GLY A 355 15.72 -10.64 -19.16
CA GLY A 355 16.33 -10.23 -20.43
C GLY A 355 15.44 -9.37 -21.32
N GLY A 356 14.34 -8.82 -20.82
CA GLY A 356 13.54 -7.81 -21.48
C GLY A 356 14.04 -6.37 -21.24
N GLU A 357 13.47 -5.41 -21.94
CA GLU A 357 13.70 -3.97 -21.78
C GLU A 357 12.35 -3.26 -21.59
N TYR A 358 12.17 -2.60 -20.45
CA TYR A 358 10.94 -1.85 -20.20
C TYR A 358 10.89 -0.58 -21.05
N VAL A 359 9.78 -0.35 -21.77
CA VAL A 359 9.66 0.76 -22.72
C VAL A 359 9.65 2.16 -22.07
N TYR A 360 9.30 2.26 -20.78
CA TYR A 360 9.15 3.55 -20.09
C TYR A 360 10.17 3.72 -18.96
N THR A 361 11.28 4.40 -19.22
CA THR A 361 12.39 4.57 -18.27
C THR A 361 12.43 5.94 -17.58
N LYS A 362 11.51 6.86 -17.93
CA LYS A 362 11.52 8.23 -17.42
C LYS A 362 11.09 8.36 -15.95
N ASN A 363 10.39 7.37 -15.41
CA ASN A 363 9.89 7.39 -14.04
C ASN A 363 10.86 6.68 -13.08
N ALA A 364 11.64 7.45 -12.33
CA ALA A 364 12.51 6.95 -11.25
C ALA A 364 11.94 7.18 -9.84
N SER A 365 10.68 7.62 -9.71
CA SER A 365 10.01 7.77 -8.42
C SER A 365 9.64 6.40 -7.82
N ASP A 366 9.10 6.39 -6.62
CA ASP A 366 8.57 5.19 -5.93
C ASP A 366 7.10 4.87 -6.30
N THR A 367 6.48 5.70 -7.13
CA THR A 367 5.08 5.58 -7.54
C THR A 367 4.95 5.51 -9.06
N SER A 368 3.81 5.00 -9.54
CA SER A 368 3.46 5.08 -10.96
C SER A 368 3.12 6.51 -11.36
N VAL A 369 3.49 6.91 -12.58
CA VAL A 369 3.12 8.19 -13.17
C VAL A 369 2.09 8.01 -14.26
N ALA A 370 1.21 8.99 -14.38
CA ALA A 370 0.19 9.03 -15.41
C ALA A 370 0.80 9.57 -16.72
N VAL A 371 0.58 8.86 -17.82
CA VAL A 371 0.84 9.33 -19.19
C VAL A 371 -0.47 9.35 -19.97
N ASP A 372 -0.59 10.25 -20.94
CA ASP A 372 -1.74 10.27 -21.85
C ASP A 372 -1.70 9.09 -22.84
N LEU A 373 -2.82 8.88 -23.56
CA LEU A 373 -2.92 7.78 -24.51
C LEU A 373 -2.07 7.97 -25.76
N GLU A 374 -1.67 9.19 -26.10
CA GLU A 374 -0.80 9.47 -27.25
C GLU A 374 0.64 9.06 -26.95
N GLU A 375 1.20 9.48 -25.81
CA GLU A 375 2.51 8.99 -25.34
C GLU A 375 2.50 7.47 -25.16
N ALA A 376 1.45 6.92 -24.56
CA ALA A 376 1.29 5.48 -24.36
C ALA A 376 1.25 4.71 -25.70
N TYR A 377 0.59 5.25 -26.73
CA TYR A 377 0.55 4.65 -28.06
C TYR A 377 1.95 4.61 -28.71
N LEU A 378 2.72 5.69 -28.61
CA LEU A 378 4.10 5.72 -29.09
C LEU A 378 4.97 4.69 -28.42
N LEU A 379 4.84 4.51 -27.09
CA LEU A 379 5.55 3.49 -26.33
C LEU A 379 5.12 2.08 -26.77
N ALA A 380 3.82 1.81 -26.86
CA ALA A 380 3.29 0.52 -27.30
C ALA A 380 3.66 0.19 -28.74
N SER A 381 3.77 1.20 -29.64
CA SER A 381 4.22 1.05 -31.01
C SER A 381 5.71 0.67 -31.12
N SER A 382 6.48 0.91 -30.08
CA SER A 382 7.89 0.51 -30.00
C SER A 382 8.11 -0.84 -29.29
N ALA A 383 7.05 -1.43 -28.69
CA ALA A 383 7.14 -2.63 -27.92
C ALA A 383 7.00 -3.90 -28.75
N ASP A 384 7.89 -4.87 -28.50
CA ASP A 384 7.84 -6.19 -29.12
C ASP A 384 6.85 -7.12 -28.40
N THR A 385 6.70 -6.93 -27.08
CA THR A 385 5.87 -7.78 -26.21
C THR A 385 5.04 -6.91 -25.28
N TRP A 386 3.79 -7.31 -25.03
CA TRP A 386 2.90 -6.65 -24.07
C TRP A 386 2.47 -7.63 -22.99
N ILE A 387 2.67 -7.29 -21.71
CA ILE A 387 2.38 -8.19 -20.59
C ILE A 387 1.46 -7.53 -19.56
N ASN A 388 0.80 -8.36 -18.72
CA ASN A 388 -0.09 -7.96 -17.61
C ASN A 388 -1.28 -7.10 -18.09
N VAL A 389 -1.99 -7.59 -19.09
CA VAL A 389 -3.06 -6.85 -19.76
C VAL A 389 -4.42 -6.87 -19.02
N GLY A 390 -4.37 -6.82 -17.70
CA GLY A 390 -5.54 -6.67 -16.84
C GLY A 390 -6.47 -7.89 -16.86
N PRO A 391 -7.81 -7.70 -16.94
CA PRO A 391 -8.76 -8.80 -16.86
C PRO A 391 -8.92 -9.58 -18.17
N CYS A 392 -8.23 -9.17 -19.25
CA CYS A 392 -8.42 -9.75 -20.57
C CYS A 392 -7.93 -11.22 -20.64
N ASN A 393 -8.76 -12.07 -21.22
CA ASN A 393 -8.46 -13.48 -21.45
C ASN A 393 -8.13 -13.81 -22.90
N THR A 394 -8.52 -12.93 -23.84
CA THR A 394 -8.28 -13.06 -25.30
C THR A 394 -7.79 -11.75 -25.89
N LEU A 395 -7.16 -11.83 -27.07
CA LEU A 395 -6.80 -10.64 -27.85
C LEU A 395 -8.03 -9.83 -28.28
N ALA A 396 -9.13 -10.51 -28.58
CA ALA A 396 -10.39 -9.85 -28.93
C ALA A 396 -10.94 -8.99 -27.77
N GLU A 397 -10.88 -9.50 -26.53
CA GLU A 397 -11.26 -8.73 -25.33
C GLU A 397 -10.32 -7.53 -25.14
N LEU A 398 -9.01 -7.71 -25.29
CA LEU A 398 -8.03 -6.64 -25.15
C LEU A 398 -8.26 -5.53 -26.17
N THR A 399 -8.42 -5.88 -27.45
CA THR A 399 -8.62 -4.90 -28.52
C THR A 399 -10.00 -4.21 -28.46
N ALA A 400 -11.03 -4.92 -28.00
CA ALA A 400 -12.34 -4.33 -27.77
C ALA A 400 -12.32 -3.29 -26.61
N GLN A 401 -11.58 -3.57 -25.54
CA GLN A 401 -11.42 -2.63 -24.42
C GLN A 401 -10.46 -1.48 -24.73
N ASN A 402 -9.50 -1.70 -25.63
CA ASN A 402 -8.42 -0.77 -25.95
C ASN A 402 -8.27 -0.61 -27.49
N PRO A 403 -9.28 -0.14 -28.22
CA PRO A 403 -9.29 -0.14 -29.69
C PRO A 403 -8.16 0.70 -30.32
N LYS A 404 -7.69 1.72 -29.63
CA LYS A 404 -6.55 2.57 -30.07
C LYS A 404 -5.24 1.80 -30.16
N PHE A 405 -5.13 0.64 -29.50
CA PHE A 405 -3.91 -0.18 -29.44
C PHE A 405 -4.06 -1.50 -30.20
N ALA A 406 -5.09 -1.64 -31.05
CA ALA A 406 -5.36 -2.89 -31.77
C ALA A 406 -4.31 -3.22 -32.85
N ASP A 407 -3.60 -2.23 -33.36
CA ASP A 407 -2.63 -2.31 -34.45
C ASP A 407 -1.16 -2.29 -34.00
N VAL A 408 -0.89 -2.16 -32.69
CA VAL A 408 0.49 -2.15 -32.18
C VAL A 408 1.21 -3.48 -32.45
N PRO A 409 2.55 -3.48 -32.63
CA PRO A 409 3.32 -4.67 -33.01
C PRO A 409 3.08 -5.89 -32.12
N ALA A 410 3.03 -5.71 -30.82
CA ALA A 410 2.79 -6.80 -29.87
C ALA A 410 1.44 -7.51 -30.13
N VAL A 411 0.37 -6.78 -30.48
CA VAL A 411 -0.94 -7.35 -30.80
C VAL A 411 -0.89 -8.03 -32.17
N SER A 412 -0.39 -7.35 -33.21
CA SER A 412 -0.31 -7.85 -34.59
C SER A 412 0.53 -9.13 -34.67
N ASN A 413 1.60 -9.22 -33.90
CA ASN A 413 2.50 -10.38 -33.84
C ASN A 413 2.07 -11.43 -32.78
N ARG A 414 0.92 -11.24 -32.12
CA ARG A 414 0.42 -12.12 -31.05
C ARG A 414 1.45 -12.33 -29.91
N GLN A 415 2.21 -11.28 -29.57
CA GLN A 415 3.16 -11.28 -28.47
C GLN A 415 2.56 -10.57 -27.25
N VAL A 416 1.34 -10.97 -26.89
CA VAL A 416 0.61 -10.49 -25.72
C VAL A 416 0.44 -11.62 -24.73
N PHE A 417 0.89 -11.39 -23.50
CA PHE A 417 0.82 -12.38 -22.43
C PHE A 417 0.17 -11.78 -21.18
N ASN A 418 -0.65 -12.58 -20.51
CA ASN A 418 -1.29 -12.14 -19.28
C ASN A 418 -0.96 -13.07 -18.11
N ASN A 419 -0.87 -12.48 -16.93
CA ASN A 419 -0.52 -13.14 -15.67
C ASN A 419 -1.73 -13.77 -14.95
N ASN A 420 -2.74 -14.18 -15.71
CA ASN A 420 -3.99 -14.74 -15.20
C ASN A 420 -4.23 -16.19 -15.66
N ARG A 421 -3.17 -16.93 -15.97
CA ARG A 421 -3.28 -18.36 -16.29
C ARG A 421 -3.93 -19.16 -15.16
N ARG A 422 -3.57 -18.85 -13.94
CA ARG A 422 -4.10 -19.43 -12.70
C ARG A 422 -5.00 -18.41 -12.03
N GLN A 423 -6.27 -18.44 -12.37
CA GLN A 423 -7.25 -17.46 -11.92
C GLN A 423 -8.44 -18.16 -11.27
N THR A 424 -8.95 -17.58 -10.16
CA THR A 424 -10.22 -18.01 -9.57
C THR A 424 -11.40 -17.57 -10.43
N PRO A 425 -12.60 -18.20 -10.28
CA PRO A 425 -13.79 -17.78 -11.01
C PRO A 425 -14.16 -16.30 -10.78
N ALA A 426 -13.80 -15.73 -9.62
CA ALA A 426 -14.02 -14.32 -9.29
C ALA A 426 -12.97 -13.38 -9.88
N GLY A 427 -11.93 -13.90 -10.54
CA GLY A 427 -10.87 -13.11 -11.16
C GLY A 427 -9.61 -12.90 -10.30
N GLY A 428 -9.50 -13.56 -9.15
CA GLY A 428 -8.26 -13.56 -8.36
C GLY A 428 -7.15 -14.31 -9.09
N SER A 429 -5.99 -13.70 -9.26
CA SER A 429 -4.85 -14.33 -9.92
C SER A 429 -3.81 -14.82 -8.94
N ASP A 430 -3.42 -16.08 -9.04
CA ASP A 430 -2.35 -16.71 -8.25
C ASP A 430 -0.98 -16.03 -8.43
N PHE A 431 -0.81 -15.29 -9.53
CA PHE A 431 0.36 -14.42 -9.70
C PHE A 431 0.51 -13.39 -8.55
N TRP A 432 -0.60 -12.85 -8.05
CA TRP A 432 -0.62 -11.90 -6.94
C TRP A 432 -0.67 -12.56 -5.56
N GLU A 433 -0.77 -13.88 -5.52
CA GLU A 433 -0.75 -14.70 -4.32
C GLU A 433 0.57 -15.46 -4.23
N SER A 434 0.63 -16.68 -4.75
CA SER A 434 1.84 -17.49 -4.67
C SER A 434 3.01 -16.92 -5.50
N GLY A 435 2.74 -16.16 -6.57
CA GLY A 435 3.76 -15.51 -7.38
C GLY A 435 4.59 -14.47 -6.64
N VAL A 436 4.04 -13.85 -5.57
CA VAL A 436 4.79 -12.94 -4.70
C VAL A 436 5.91 -13.68 -3.95
N ILE A 437 5.64 -14.90 -3.53
CA ILE A 437 6.61 -15.74 -2.80
C ILE A 437 7.47 -16.58 -3.75
N ARG A 438 7.02 -16.77 -4.98
CA ARG A 438 7.70 -17.56 -6.01
C ARG A 438 8.19 -16.71 -7.19
N PRO A 439 8.98 -15.64 -6.94
CA PRO A 439 9.54 -14.84 -8.03
C PRO A 439 10.46 -15.67 -8.95
N ASP A 440 10.99 -16.79 -8.48
CA ASP A 440 11.75 -17.76 -9.29
C ASP A 440 10.90 -18.36 -10.41
N LEU A 441 9.62 -18.68 -10.16
CA LEU A 441 8.71 -19.17 -11.19
C LEU A 441 8.22 -18.04 -12.11
N VAL A 442 7.96 -16.85 -11.57
CA VAL A 442 7.59 -15.68 -12.39
C VAL A 442 8.73 -15.33 -13.36
N LEU A 443 9.97 -15.28 -12.84
CA LEU A 443 11.15 -15.04 -13.68
C LEU A 443 11.29 -16.10 -14.78
N ARG A 444 11.08 -17.37 -14.43
CA ARG A 444 11.14 -18.47 -15.41
C ARG A 444 10.12 -18.28 -16.56
N ASP A 445 8.89 -17.91 -16.22
CA ASP A 445 7.86 -17.66 -17.22
C ASP A 445 8.25 -16.49 -18.13
N LEU A 446 8.74 -15.38 -17.57
CA LEU A 446 9.18 -14.23 -18.35
C LEU A 446 10.41 -14.54 -19.21
N CYS A 447 11.35 -15.35 -18.71
CA CYS A 447 12.48 -15.83 -19.51
C CYS A 447 11.99 -16.65 -20.73
N THR A 448 10.98 -17.49 -20.53
CA THR A 448 10.37 -18.27 -21.62
C THR A 448 9.65 -17.37 -22.63
N VAL A 449 9.00 -16.31 -22.16
CA VAL A 449 8.32 -15.33 -23.02
C VAL A 449 9.31 -14.51 -23.84
N PHE A 450 10.39 -14.02 -23.21
CA PHE A 450 11.34 -13.10 -23.87
C PHE A 450 12.44 -13.80 -24.63
N ASN A 451 12.85 -14.99 -24.18
CA ASN A 451 13.96 -15.75 -24.74
C ASN A 451 13.60 -17.24 -24.88
N PRO A 452 12.63 -17.60 -25.75
CA PRO A 452 12.14 -18.97 -25.83
C PRO A 452 13.21 -19.99 -26.25
N GLN A 453 14.30 -19.57 -26.92
CA GLN A 453 15.41 -20.42 -27.29
C GLN A 453 16.42 -20.67 -26.17
N ALA A 454 16.54 -19.75 -25.22
CA ALA A 454 17.46 -19.82 -24.09
C ALA A 454 16.80 -20.39 -22.81
N ALA A 455 15.47 -20.41 -22.77
CA ALA A 455 14.69 -20.94 -21.66
C ALA A 455 14.46 -22.46 -21.87
N ASP A 456 14.37 -23.19 -20.74
CA ASP A 456 13.81 -24.53 -20.79
C ASP A 456 12.36 -24.39 -21.28
N THR A 457 11.95 -25.25 -22.26
CA THR A 457 10.61 -25.22 -22.88
C THR A 457 9.50 -25.65 -21.90
N ALA A 458 9.61 -25.28 -20.65
CA ALA A 458 8.62 -25.57 -19.63
C ALA A 458 7.33 -24.79 -19.90
N GLU A 459 6.22 -25.44 -19.63
CA GLU A 459 4.90 -24.81 -19.65
C GLU A 459 4.89 -23.61 -18.70
N LEU A 460 4.33 -22.47 -19.17
CA LEU A 460 4.19 -21.26 -18.37
C LEU A 460 3.33 -21.55 -17.13
N TYR A 461 3.72 -21.06 -15.99
CA TYR A 461 3.02 -21.32 -14.72
C TYR A 461 1.96 -20.25 -14.39
N TYR A 462 2.35 -18.99 -14.41
CA TYR A 462 1.47 -17.86 -14.13
C TYR A 462 0.97 -17.15 -15.38
N TYR A 463 1.76 -17.17 -16.44
CA TYR A 463 1.45 -16.49 -17.69
C TYR A 463 0.75 -17.37 -18.68
N LYS A 464 -0.04 -16.78 -19.55
CA LYS A 464 -0.57 -17.37 -20.77
C LYS A 464 -0.47 -16.38 -21.91
N ARG A 465 -0.27 -16.88 -23.13
CA ARG A 465 -0.42 -16.07 -24.35
C ARG A 465 -1.92 -15.82 -24.57
N LEU A 466 -2.28 -14.61 -24.96
CA LEU A 466 -3.65 -14.32 -25.42
C LEU A 466 -3.81 -14.73 -26.89
N GLU A 467 -4.91 -15.43 -27.17
CA GLU A 467 -5.30 -15.88 -28.51
C GLU A 467 -6.55 -15.16 -29.01
#